data_73715f4f98e669aa12aea6907285a71d
#
_entry.id   73715f4f98e669aa12aea6907285a71d
#
_cell.length_a   1.000
_cell.length_b   1.000
_cell.length_c   1.000
_cell.angle_alpha   90.00
_cell.angle_beta   90.00
_cell.angle_gamma   90.00
#
_symmetry.space_group_name_H-M   'P 1'
#
loop_
_entity.id
_entity.type
_entity.pdbx_description
1 polymer ?
#
loop_
_entity_poly.entity_id
_entity_poly.type
_entity_poly.pdbx_seq_one_letter_code
_entity_poly.pdbx_strand_id
1 'polypeptide(L)'
;MRIKLVGLLAALATMLVSATAWAIEAAPASFTLSAPGSVSQGVTVKPVLKKPRILGLVVFTASKHTEVGTVALGAFSGHPSIHWNLKVHGKVLGSGSYVISLRVFAHGKPANIPAPPTKKLTISGQHVHVG
;
A
#
# COMPACT_ATOMS: atom_id res chain seq x y z
N MET A 1 28.84 -19.91 33.54
CA MET A 1 27.48 -20.30 33.19
C MET A 1 26.46 -19.20 33.39
N ARG A 2 26.49 -18.54 34.55
CA ARG A 2 25.52 -17.46 34.82
C ARG A 2 25.65 -16.28 33.86
N ILE A 3 26.87 -15.95 33.48
CA ILE A 3 27.12 -14.88 32.52
C ILE A 3 26.48 -15.16 31.17
N LYS A 4 26.49 -16.44 30.72
CA LYS A 4 25.87 -16.82 29.46
C LYS A 4 24.34 -16.63 29.48
N LEU A 5 23.72 -16.93 30.62
CA LEU A 5 22.27 -16.75 30.78
C LEU A 5 21.88 -15.27 30.70
N VAL A 6 22.66 -14.42 31.37
CA VAL A 6 22.43 -12.98 31.35
C VAL A 6 22.57 -12.43 29.94
N GLY A 7 23.60 -12.85 29.19
CA GLY A 7 23.78 -12.45 27.81
C GLY A 7 22.65 -12.89 26.89
N LEU A 8 22.15 -14.11 27.11
CA LEU A 8 21.04 -14.63 26.32
C LEU A 8 19.76 -13.82 26.55
N LEU A 9 19.46 -13.47 27.78
CA LEU A 9 18.28 -12.66 28.10
C LEU A 9 18.37 -11.26 27.46
N ALA A 10 19.52 -10.64 27.49
CA ALA A 10 19.72 -9.34 26.86
C ALA A 10 19.52 -9.41 25.35
N ALA A 11 20.00 -10.48 24.70
CA ALA A 11 19.80 -10.66 23.27
C ALA A 11 18.32 -10.82 22.91
N LEU A 12 17.56 -11.58 23.70
CA LEU A 12 16.13 -11.75 23.48
C LEU A 12 15.38 -10.42 23.63
N ALA A 13 15.69 -9.62 24.61
CA ALA A 13 15.07 -8.30 24.82
C ALA A 13 15.33 -7.40 23.60
N THR A 14 16.54 -7.38 23.08
CA THR A 14 16.89 -6.61 21.89
C THR A 14 16.09 -7.06 20.68
N MET A 15 15.92 -8.34 20.47
CA MET A 15 15.13 -8.88 19.37
C MET A 15 13.65 -8.46 19.46
N LEU A 16 13.08 -8.48 20.64
CA LEU A 16 11.69 -8.04 20.83
C LEU A 16 11.50 -6.58 20.48
N VAL A 17 12.42 -5.71 20.89
CA VAL A 17 12.36 -4.28 20.55
C VAL A 17 12.45 -4.08 19.05
N SER A 18 13.36 -4.79 18.37
CA SER A 18 13.49 -4.71 16.91
C SER A 18 12.23 -5.18 16.20
N ALA A 19 11.60 -6.26 16.63
CA ALA A 19 10.37 -6.77 16.05
C ALA A 19 9.22 -5.76 16.20
N THR A 20 9.12 -5.11 17.35
CA THR A 20 8.11 -4.07 17.59
C THR A 20 8.31 -2.87 16.67
N ALA A 21 9.57 -2.45 16.46
CA ALA A 21 9.88 -1.32 15.61
C ALA A 21 9.50 -1.56 14.14
N TRP A 22 9.51 -2.81 13.68
CA TRP A 22 9.16 -3.15 12.30
C TRP A 22 7.66 -3.16 12.03
N ALA A 23 6.83 -3.23 13.06
CA ALA A 23 5.39 -3.29 12.92
C ALA A 23 4.78 -1.96 12.47
N ILE A 24 5.52 -0.84 12.60
CA ILE A 24 5.02 0.50 12.30
C ILE A 24 5.97 1.18 11.33
N GLU A 25 5.42 1.57 10.18
CA GLU A 25 6.13 2.33 9.16
C GLU A 25 5.53 3.74 9.04
N ALA A 26 6.35 4.69 8.55
CA ALA A 26 5.84 6.01 8.27
C ALA A 26 4.95 5.98 7.02
N ALA A 27 3.79 6.62 7.08
CA ALA A 27 2.91 6.74 5.93
C ALA A 27 3.57 7.60 4.84
N PRO A 28 3.33 7.30 3.54
CA PRO A 28 3.66 8.25 2.49
C PRO A 28 2.95 9.58 2.73
N ALA A 29 3.58 10.68 2.34
CA ALA A 29 3.02 12.01 2.57
C ALA A 29 1.68 12.17 1.85
N SER A 30 1.59 11.73 0.59
CA SER A 30 0.37 11.79 -0.21
C SER A 30 0.56 10.99 -1.49
N PHE A 31 -0.53 10.84 -2.24
CA PHE A 31 -0.45 10.35 -3.61
C PHE A 31 -1.61 10.91 -4.41
N THR A 32 -1.47 10.92 -5.73
CA THR A 32 -2.54 11.26 -6.65
C THR A 32 -2.81 10.09 -7.57
N LEU A 33 -4.05 9.99 -8.02
CA LEU A 33 -4.44 9.10 -9.10
C LEU A 33 -4.81 9.94 -10.30
N SER A 34 -4.39 9.53 -11.48
CA SER A 34 -4.85 10.14 -12.71
C SER A 34 -5.25 9.04 -13.69
N ALA A 35 -6.35 9.27 -14.40
CA ALA A 35 -6.89 8.30 -15.35
C ALA A 35 -7.06 8.95 -16.71
N PRO A 36 -6.61 8.29 -17.79
CA PRO A 36 -6.92 8.75 -19.15
C PRO A 36 -8.42 8.71 -19.46
N GLY A 37 -9.20 7.89 -18.76
CA GLY A 37 -10.64 7.83 -18.90
C GLY A 37 -11.17 6.44 -19.27
N SER A 38 -10.32 5.54 -19.74
CA SER A 38 -10.71 4.21 -20.18
C SER A 38 -10.13 3.15 -19.24
N VAL A 39 -10.91 2.12 -18.91
CA VAL A 39 -10.47 1.00 -18.07
C VAL A 39 -9.26 0.31 -18.68
N SER A 40 -9.24 0.16 -20.00
CA SER A 40 -8.13 -0.51 -20.69
C SER A 40 -6.80 0.23 -20.56
N GLN A 41 -6.83 1.54 -20.33
CA GLN A 41 -5.64 2.35 -20.15
C GLN A 41 -5.14 2.39 -18.71
N GLY A 42 -5.96 1.91 -17.77
CA GLY A 42 -5.61 1.88 -16.36
C GLY A 42 -5.54 3.26 -15.73
N VAL A 43 -4.78 3.35 -14.66
CA VAL A 43 -4.56 4.62 -13.94
C VAL A 43 -3.08 4.79 -13.64
N THR A 44 -2.67 6.03 -13.41
CA THR A 44 -1.32 6.36 -12.96
C THR A 44 -1.37 6.75 -11.48
N VAL A 45 -0.52 6.11 -10.69
CA VAL A 45 -0.37 6.37 -9.26
C VAL A 45 0.90 7.19 -9.07
N LYS A 46 0.77 8.37 -8.46
CA LYS A 46 1.91 9.27 -8.23
C LYS A 46 2.05 9.55 -6.74
N PRO A 47 2.81 8.74 -6.01
CA PRO A 47 3.07 8.98 -4.60
C PRO A 47 4.17 10.01 -4.38
N VAL A 48 4.17 10.63 -3.20
CA VAL A 48 5.25 11.49 -2.72
C VAL A 48 5.95 10.75 -1.60
N LEU A 49 7.22 10.41 -1.80
CA LEU A 49 7.99 9.59 -0.87
C LEU A 49 9.19 10.38 -0.36
N LYS A 50 9.41 10.32 0.96
CA LYS A 50 10.59 10.91 1.59
C LYS A 50 11.78 9.96 1.61
N LYS A 51 11.51 8.66 1.57
CA LYS A 51 12.51 7.60 1.62
C LYS A 51 12.12 6.49 0.64
N PRO A 52 13.07 5.68 0.18
CA PRO A 52 12.73 4.49 -0.62
C PRO A 52 11.78 3.58 0.15
N ARG A 53 10.74 3.10 -0.53
CA ARG A 53 9.71 2.23 0.06
C ARG A 53 9.28 1.17 -0.94
N ILE A 54 8.86 0.02 -0.41
CA ILE A 54 8.14 -0.96 -1.19
C ILE A 54 6.67 -0.63 -1.04
N LEU A 55 6.01 -0.38 -2.16
CA LEU A 55 4.65 0.15 -2.17
C LEU A 55 3.65 -0.87 -2.70
N GLY A 56 2.44 -0.73 -2.27
CA GLY A 56 1.30 -1.44 -2.78
C GLY A 56 0.02 -0.65 -2.60
N LEU A 57 -1.05 -1.18 -3.17
CA LEU A 57 -2.38 -0.63 -3.01
C LEU A 57 -3.26 -1.65 -2.32
N VAL A 58 -4.10 -1.18 -1.42
CA VAL A 58 -5.20 -1.98 -0.89
C VAL A 58 -6.48 -1.36 -1.41
N VAL A 59 -7.32 -2.17 -2.03
CA VAL A 59 -8.55 -1.74 -2.70
C VAL A 59 -9.73 -2.16 -1.85
N PHE A 60 -10.60 -1.19 -1.54
CA PHE A 60 -11.83 -1.42 -0.79
C PHE A 60 -13.03 -0.99 -1.62
N THR A 61 -14.17 -1.63 -1.41
CA THR A 61 -15.44 -1.09 -1.93
C THR A 61 -15.81 0.16 -1.15
N ALA A 62 -16.29 1.19 -1.84
CA ALA A 62 -16.63 2.45 -1.18
C ALA A 62 -17.89 2.31 -0.30
N SER A 63 -18.85 1.49 -0.70
CA SER A 63 -20.13 1.35 0.01
C SER A 63 -20.00 0.63 1.35
N LYS A 64 -19.22 -0.44 1.41
CA LYS A 64 -19.13 -1.29 2.61
C LYS A 64 -17.74 -1.37 3.22
N HIS A 65 -16.76 -0.69 2.63
CA HIS A 65 -15.35 -0.80 3.01
C HIS A 65 -14.85 -2.24 3.07
N THR A 66 -15.36 -3.09 2.21
CA THR A 66 -14.92 -4.46 2.10
C THR A 66 -13.64 -4.50 1.27
N GLU A 67 -12.62 -5.18 1.77
CA GLU A 67 -11.37 -5.31 1.03
C GLU A 67 -11.58 -6.19 -0.21
N VAL A 68 -11.25 -5.65 -1.37
CA VAL A 68 -11.24 -6.39 -2.63
C VAL A 68 -9.95 -7.17 -2.77
N GLY A 69 -8.83 -6.55 -2.41
CA GLY A 69 -7.53 -7.18 -2.45
C GLY A 69 -6.39 -6.19 -2.38
N THR A 70 -5.19 -6.72 -2.51
CA THR A 70 -3.94 -5.97 -2.41
C THR A 70 -3.16 -6.12 -3.71
N VAL A 71 -2.57 -5.01 -4.16
CA VAL A 71 -1.77 -4.96 -5.39
C VAL A 71 -0.36 -4.54 -5.04
N ALA A 72 0.64 -5.35 -5.37
CA ALA A 72 2.03 -4.98 -5.20
C ALA A 72 2.47 -4.07 -6.34
N LEU A 73 3.05 -2.92 -6.00
CA LEU A 73 3.56 -1.97 -7.00
C LEU A 73 5.06 -2.09 -7.22
N GLY A 74 5.83 -2.36 -6.16
CA GLY A 74 7.27 -2.47 -6.23
C GLY A 74 7.99 -1.45 -5.37
N ALA A 75 9.31 -1.35 -5.55
CA ALA A 75 10.17 -0.46 -4.79
C ALA A 75 10.34 0.87 -5.54
N PHE A 76 10.12 1.98 -4.84
CA PHE A 76 10.17 3.32 -5.42
C PHE A 76 10.74 4.33 -4.44
N SER A 77 11.16 5.48 -4.96
CA SER A 77 11.61 6.62 -4.16
C SER A 77 11.22 7.93 -4.87
N GLY A 78 11.16 9.01 -4.12
CA GLY A 78 10.88 10.34 -4.66
C GLY A 78 9.45 10.51 -5.15
N HIS A 79 9.29 10.89 -6.41
CA HIS A 79 7.99 11.17 -7.02
C HIS A 79 7.79 10.28 -8.25
N PRO A 80 7.61 8.97 -8.09
CA PRO A 80 7.45 8.08 -9.23
C PRO A 80 6.08 8.21 -9.89
N SER A 81 6.01 7.82 -11.16
CA SER A 81 4.75 7.62 -11.88
C SER A 81 4.57 6.13 -12.10
N ILE A 82 3.58 5.53 -11.48
CA ILE A 82 3.40 4.08 -11.47
C ILE A 82 2.11 3.74 -12.19
N HIS A 83 2.20 2.92 -13.22
CA HIS A 83 1.01 2.46 -13.95
C HIS A 83 0.38 1.27 -13.24
N TRP A 84 -0.94 1.35 -13.02
CA TRP A 84 -1.75 0.24 -12.51
C TRP A 84 -2.87 -0.06 -13.50
N ASN A 85 -2.96 -1.30 -13.93
CA ASN A 85 -3.92 -1.75 -14.93
C ASN A 85 -5.31 -2.06 -14.37
N LEU A 86 -5.61 -1.64 -13.14
CA LEU A 86 -6.87 -1.89 -12.44
C LEU A 86 -7.16 -3.37 -12.15
N LYS A 87 -6.16 -4.22 -12.25
CA LYS A 87 -6.31 -5.63 -11.92
C LYS A 87 -5.99 -5.88 -10.45
N VAL A 88 -6.84 -6.68 -9.82
CA VAL A 88 -6.65 -7.20 -8.46
C VAL A 88 -6.81 -8.71 -8.55
N HIS A 89 -5.81 -9.45 -8.11
CA HIS A 89 -5.78 -10.91 -8.22
C HIS A 89 -5.98 -11.40 -9.66
N GLY A 90 -5.40 -10.68 -10.63
CA GLY A 90 -5.47 -11.05 -12.04
C GLY A 90 -6.77 -10.68 -12.76
N LYS A 91 -7.71 -10.05 -12.07
CA LYS A 91 -9.00 -9.64 -12.67
C LYS A 91 -9.16 -8.13 -12.62
N VAL A 92 -9.63 -7.55 -13.72
CA VAL A 92 -9.94 -6.13 -13.78
C VAL A 92 -11.12 -5.82 -12.86
N LEU A 93 -11.06 -4.70 -12.14
CA LEU A 93 -12.14 -4.25 -11.28
C LEU A 93 -13.41 -4.02 -12.10
N GLY A 94 -14.53 -4.50 -11.58
CA GLY A 94 -15.85 -4.28 -12.20
C GLY A 94 -16.38 -2.88 -11.93
N SER A 95 -17.53 -2.55 -12.52
CA SER A 95 -18.20 -1.28 -12.29
C SER A 95 -18.53 -1.11 -10.82
N GLY A 96 -18.29 0.10 -10.30
CA GLY A 96 -18.54 0.42 -8.91
C GLY A 96 -17.61 1.53 -8.43
N SER A 97 -17.79 1.92 -7.18
CA SER A 97 -16.94 2.90 -6.51
C SER A 97 -16.01 2.20 -5.52
N TYR A 98 -14.76 2.64 -5.51
CA TYR A 98 -13.69 2.03 -4.71
C TYR A 98 -12.92 3.10 -3.95
N VAL A 99 -12.33 2.68 -2.84
CA VAL A 99 -11.36 3.48 -2.10
C VAL A 99 -10.02 2.79 -2.24
N ILE A 100 -9.04 3.53 -2.73
CA ILE A 100 -7.68 3.02 -2.96
C ILE A 100 -6.79 3.57 -1.85
N SER A 101 -6.16 2.68 -1.10
CA SER A 101 -5.24 3.05 -0.03
C SER A 101 -3.82 2.72 -0.45
N LEU A 102 -2.94 3.72 -0.38
CA LEU A 102 -1.51 3.51 -0.65
C LEU A 102 -0.84 2.99 0.62
N ARG A 103 -0.19 1.84 0.52
CA ARG A 103 0.43 1.17 1.66
C ARG A 103 1.90 0.91 1.40
N VAL A 104 2.66 0.91 2.49
CA VAL A 104 4.04 0.45 2.51
C VAL A 104 4.04 -1.04 2.82
N PHE A 105 4.87 -1.79 2.13
CA PHE A 105 5.01 -3.23 2.36
C PHE A 105 6.30 -3.50 3.13
N ALA A 106 6.19 -4.39 4.11
CA ALA A 106 7.32 -4.93 4.84
C ALA A 106 7.20 -6.46 4.85
N HIS A 107 8.26 -7.14 4.45
CA HIS A 107 8.30 -8.61 4.39
C HIS A 107 7.15 -9.22 3.57
N GLY A 108 6.81 -8.56 2.44
CA GLY A 108 5.78 -9.03 1.53
C GLY A 108 4.35 -8.79 1.99
N LYS A 109 4.14 -8.11 3.11
CA LYS A 109 2.81 -7.80 3.66
C LYS A 109 2.64 -6.30 3.84
N PRO A 110 1.40 -5.77 3.78
CA PRO A 110 1.16 -4.37 4.12
C PRO A 110 1.62 -4.10 5.54
N ALA A 111 2.44 -3.07 5.71
CA ALA A 111 2.89 -2.64 7.02
C ALA A 111 1.79 -1.86 7.73
N ASN A 112 1.81 -1.86 9.06
CA ASN A 112 0.91 -1.06 9.84
C ASN A 112 1.38 0.39 9.82
N ILE A 113 0.72 1.23 9.02
CA ILE A 113 1.04 2.66 8.91
C ILE A 113 -0.12 3.48 9.44
N PRO A 114 0.15 4.53 10.25
CA PRO A 114 -0.91 5.38 10.76
C PRO A 114 -1.48 6.26 9.65
N ALA A 115 -2.81 6.38 9.59
CA ALA A 115 -3.53 7.25 8.66
C ALA A 115 -3.04 7.12 7.20
N PRO A 116 -3.11 5.92 6.61
CA PRO A 116 -2.65 5.75 5.23
C PRO A 116 -3.46 6.63 4.28
N PRO A 117 -2.82 7.25 3.27
CA PRO A 117 -3.54 8.09 2.32
C PRO A 117 -4.48 7.26 1.45
N THR A 118 -5.64 7.83 1.12
CA THR A 118 -6.65 7.16 0.29
C THR A 118 -7.14 8.09 -0.81
N LYS A 119 -7.61 7.50 -1.91
CA LYS A 119 -8.25 8.20 -3.02
C LYS A 119 -9.44 7.39 -3.51
N LYS A 120 -10.45 8.09 -4.02
CA LYS A 120 -11.63 7.45 -4.59
C LYS A 120 -11.43 7.17 -6.07
N LEU A 121 -12.01 6.06 -6.51
CA LEU A 121 -11.99 5.62 -7.89
C LEU A 121 -13.37 5.08 -8.25
N THR A 122 -13.92 5.52 -9.37
CA THR A 122 -15.21 5.02 -9.85
C THR A 122 -15.04 4.43 -11.24
N ILE A 123 -15.56 3.23 -11.43
CA ILE A 123 -15.59 2.55 -12.72
C ILE A 123 -17.04 2.42 -13.16
N SER A 124 -17.33 2.90 -14.38
CA SER A 124 -18.65 2.82 -14.97
C SER A 124 -18.50 2.24 -16.39
N GLY A 125 -18.77 0.95 -16.53
CA GLY A 125 -18.54 0.24 -17.79
C GLY A 125 -17.08 0.26 -18.19
N GLN A 126 -16.76 0.95 -19.28
CA GLN A 126 -15.39 1.11 -19.78
C GLN A 126 -14.73 2.42 -19.34
N HIS A 127 -15.42 3.23 -18.54
CA HIS A 127 -14.94 4.53 -18.11
C HIS A 127 -14.42 4.51 -16.69
N VAL A 128 -13.37 5.29 -16.42
CA VAL A 128 -12.75 5.44 -15.09
C VAL A 128 -12.72 6.91 -14.71
N HIS A 129 -13.18 7.19 -13.51
CA HIS A 129 -13.10 8.51 -12.91
C HIS A 129 -12.34 8.47 -11.60
N VAL A 130 -11.50 9.47 -11.36
CA VAL A 130 -10.72 9.62 -10.13
C VAL A 130 -11.25 10.85 -9.38
N GLY A 131 -11.47 10.69 -8.10
CA GLY A 131 -11.91 11.81 -7.29
C GLY A 131 -12.97 11.49 -6.29
#